data_fd5c8a264be9da4ae4781b97da8fdec4
#
_entry.id   fd5c8a264be9da4ae4781b97da8fdec4
#
_cell.length_a   1.000
_cell.length_b   1.000
_cell.length_c   1.000
_cell.angle_alpha   90.00
_cell.angle_beta   90.00
_cell.angle_gamma   90.00
#
_symmetry.space_group_name_H-M   'P 1'
#
loop_
_entity.id
_entity.type
_entity.pdbx_description
1 polymer ?
#
loop_
_entity_poly.entity_id
_entity_poly.type
_entity_poly.pdbx_seq_one_letter_code
_entity_poly.pdbx_strand_id
1 'polypeptide(L)'
;MLNLDAGAQVKRAPRRKALIVLPLLTALAALGGTLGFLGGAGKETTDDAQIEGHVAYVAPHVAGQVKRVLVKDNQHVKPGDVLVELDDRDLNVRLAAAHADLAAAKATLHSSQTQLAVTKKSVDSSLAVARGGMAQAASVQGTTRANIDQAQAEVTAAASRQKLAQLDFDRTSKLFDSNVVSKANLDGVSASLEQANANVTQAEARLKSAEANRANSSGTLESARGRVLFAESGPEQIEAAEAAVELASAKLTQAEAALDQAELNVSYTQIKAEIAGVVSRRSVEVGQMASPEKPLLAVVPLDDTWVVANFKEDQIAQMKPGQLAEIQVDAFDGQKLRGHIDSLAGGTGARFSLLPPDNASGNFTKVVQRVPVLVRIDGVSELGLRPGLSAKVTVLTK
;
A
#
# COMPACT_ATOMS: atom_id res chain seq x y z
N MET A 1 118.37 1.50 51.82
CA MET A 1 117.91 1.92 53.14
C MET A 1 116.40 1.85 53.20
N LEU A 2 115.95 1.13 54.24
CA LEU A 2 114.57 1.05 54.82
C LEU A 2 113.47 0.59 53.90
N ASN A 3 113.05 -0.68 54.04
CA ASN A 3 112.23 -1.32 55.03
C ASN A 3 110.89 -0.63 55.33
N LEU A 4 109.77 -1.27 55.03
CA LEU A 4 108.75 -1.64 55.98
C LEU A 4 107.61 -2.41 55.35
N ASP A 5 107.43 -3.56 55.89
CA ASP A 5 106.43 -4.56 55.87
C ASP A 5 105.08 -4.09 56.46
N ALA A 6 103.94 -4.44 55.91
CA ALA A 6 102.68 -4.51 56.64
C ALA A 6 101.67 -5.42 55.92
N GLY A 7 101.68 -6.64 56.43
CA GLY A 7 100.66 -7.63 56.04
C GLY A 7 99.25 -7.28 56.51
N ALA A 8 98.28 -7.30 55.66
CA ALA A 8 96.84 -7.29 55.99
C ALA A 8 96.25 -8.66 55.78
N GLN A 9 95.91 -9.36 56.89
CA GLN A 9 95.17 -10.64 56.93
C GLN A 9 93.71 -10.49 56.52
N VAL A 10 93.32 -11.06 55.37
CA VAL A 10 91.92 -11.22 54.99
C VAL A 10 91.29 -12.37 55.75
N LYS A 11 90.37 -12.06 56.67
CA LYS A 11 89.52 -13.00 57.34
C LYS A 11 88.61 -13.71 56.38
N ARG A 12 88.74 -14.98 56.10
CA ARG A 12 87.81 -15.86 55.35
C ARG A 12 86.55 -16.15 56.22
N ALA A 13 85.39 -15.58 55.77
CA ALA A 13 84.13 -15.90 56.36
C ALA A 13 83.67 -17.35 55.98
N PRO A 14 82.87 -18.02 56.81
CA PRO A 14 82.59 -19.48 56.71
C PRO A 14 81.72 -19.74 55.48
N ARG A 15 82.26 -20.42 54.48
CA ARG A 15 81.61 -20.88 53.25
C ARG A 15 80.31 -21.73 53.43
N ARG A 16 79.91 -22.16 54.63
CA ARG A 16 78.73 -23.01 54.86
C ARG A 16 77.42 -22.25 54.82
N LYS A 17 77.29 -21.00 55.08
CA LYS A 17 76.04 -20.20 54.98
C LYS A 17 75.68 -19.85 53.57
N ALA A 18 76.68 -19.62 52.69
CA ALA A 18 76.48 -19.31 51.28
C ALA A 18 75.83 -20.47 50.43
N LEU A 19 76.13 -21.75 50.89
CA LEU A 19 75.60 -22.94 50.15
C LEU A 19 74.16 -23.19 50.41
N ILE A 20 73.52 -22.60 51.43
CA ILE A 20 72.09 -22.78 51.78
C ILE A 20 71.29 -21.54 51.32
N VAL A 21 71.88 -20.34 51.35
CA VAL A 21 71.15 -19.10 50.97
C VAL A 21 71.01 -18.95 49.43
N LEU A 22 72.00 -19.41 48.66
CA LEU A 22 71.94 -19.30 47.19
C LEU A 22 70.81 -20.19 46.57
N PRO A 23 70.60 -21.45 46.91
CA PRO A 23 69.52 -22.23 46.38
C PRO A 23 68.14 -21.75 46.89
N LEU A 24 68.02 -21.14 48.08
CA LEU A 24 66.79 -20.57 48.59
C LEU A 24 66.39 -19.29 47.81
N LEU A 25 67.37 -18.45 47.49
CA LEU A 25 67.16 -17.24 46.64
C LEU A 25 66.79 -17.61 45.20
N THR A 26 67.42 -18.65 44.63
CA THR A 26 67.02 -19.16 43.29
C THR A 26 65.66 -19.83 43.29
N ALA A 27 65.31 -20.57 44.36
CA ALA A 27 63.96 -21.15 44.50
C ALA A 27 62.88 -20.08 44.69
N LEU A 28 63.18 -18.98 45.44
CA LEU A 28 62.25 -17.86 45.60
C LEU A 28 62.09 -17.07 44.27
N ALA A 29 63.18 -16.85 43.55
CA ALA A 29 63.16 -16.21 42.23
C ALA A 29 62.45 -17.09 41.18
N ALA A 30 62.66 -18.41 41.21
CA ALA A 30 61.91 -19.37 40.38
C ALA A 30 60.41 -19.41 40.73
N LEU A 31 60.10 -19.38 42.04
CA LEU A 31 58.69 -19.34 42.49
C LEU A 31 58.03 -18.01 42.14
N GLY A 32 58.71 -16.88 42.28
CA GLY A 32 58.24 -15.56 41.87
C GLY A 32 58.11 -15.46 40.36
N GLY A 33 59.04 -16.03 39.59
CA GLY A 33 58.96 -16.11 38.12
C GLY A 33 57.82 -17.01 37.62
N THR A 34 57.63 -18.18 38.27
CA THR A 34 56.50 -19.10 37.94
C THR A 34 55.17 -18.52 38.34
N LEU A 35 55.04 -17.85 39.48
CA LEU A 35 53.82 -17.14 39.89
C LEU A 35 53.51 -15.94 38.97
N GLY A 36 54.52 -15.18 38.52
CA GLY A 36 54.36 -14.12 37.55
C GLY A 36 53.97 -14.63 36.15
N PHE A 37 54.59 -15.75 35.73
CA PHE A 37 54.22 -16.41 34.44
C PHE A 37 52.83 -17.02 34.48
N LEU A 38 52.43 -17.65 35.58
CA LEU A 38 51.07 -18.18 35.77
C LEU A 38 50.02 -17.06 35.91
N GLY A 39 50.38 -15.92 36.51
CA GLY A 39 49.48 -14.76 36.65
C GLY A 39 49.26 -13.99 35.33
N GLY A 40 50.19 -14.10 34.38
CA GLY A 40 50.04 -13.49 33.02
C GLY A 40 49.49 -14.44 31.95
N ALA A 41 49.54 -15.76 32.21
CA ALA A 41 49.07 -16.77 31.29
C ALA A 41 47.56 -16.75 31.15
N GLY A 42 47.01 -16.39 29.97
CA GLY A 42 45.58 -16.34 29.68
C GLY A 42 44.98 -14.96 29.73
N LYS A 43 45.80 -13.90 29.59
CA LYS A 43 45.36 -12.49 29.38
C LYS A 43 46.01 -11.91 28.15
N GLU A 44 45.18 -11.52 27.23
CA GLU A 44 45.63 -10.82 26.03
C GLU A 44 45.19 -9.34 26.08
N THR A 45 46.13 -8.44 25.87
CA THR A 45 45.89 -6.99 26.04
C THR A 45 46.26 -6.24 24.78
N THR A 46 45.39 -5.28 24.40
CA THR A 46 45.70 -4.30 23.36
C THR A 46 45.35 -2.88 23.84
N ASP A 47 46.19 -1.93 23.45
CA ASP A 47 45.96 -0.49 23.60
C ASP A 47 45.41 0.15 22.31
N ASP A 48 45.35 -0.63 21.24
CA ASP A 48 44.76 -0.20 19.97
C ASP A 48 43.27 -0.59 19.98
N ALA A 49 42.51 0.13 20.78
CA ALA A 49 41.06 -0.07 20.87
C ALA A 49 40.33 1.27 20.93
N GLN A 50 39.19 1.32 20.31
CA GLN A 50 38.38 2.53 20.19
C GLN A 50 36.91 2.23 20.48
N ILE A 51 36.24 3.16 21.16
CA ILE A 51 34.78 3.09 21.31
C ILE A 51 34.16 3.47 19.99
N GLU A 52 33.27 2.62 19.50
CA GLU A 52 32.42 2.89 18.35
C GLU A 52 30.95 2.88 18.75
N GLY A 53 30.09 3.42 17.91
CA GLY A 53 28.66 3.49 18.12
C GLY A 53 27.94 3.88 16.85
N HIS A 54 26.65 3.68 16.82
CA HIS A 54 25.84 4.13 15.71
C HIS A 54 25.80 5.66 15.64
N VAL A 55 25.84 6.19 14.43
CA VAL A 55 25.66 7.62 14.16
C VAL A 55 24.50 7.76 13.18
N ALA A 56 23.37 8.28 13.64
CA ALA A 56 22.22 8.52 12.80
C ALA A 56 22.34 9.90 12.13
N TYR A 57 22.50 9.90 10.82
CA TYR A 57 22.50 11.12 10.03
C TYR A 57 21.06 11.51 9.70
N VAL A 58 20.66 12.70 10.11
CA VAL A 58 19.33 13.25 9.88
C VAL A 58 19.33 14.11 8.63
N ALA A 59 18.64 13.66 7.59
CA ALA A 59 18.43 14.39 6.35
C ALA A 59 16.93 14.71 6.17
N PRO A 60 16.57 15.80 5.47
CA PRO A 60 15.18 16.10 5.19
C PRO A 60 14.62 15.16 4.12
N HIS A 61 13.32 14.83 4.20
CA HIS A 61 12.62 14.06 3.16
C HIS A 61 12.16 14.93 1.98
N VAL A 62 12.02 16.24 2.22
CA VAL A 62 11.60 17.22 1.21
C VAL A 62 12.61 18.36 1.13
N ALA A 63 12.79 18.92 -0.05
CA ALA A 63 13.60 20.13 -0.21
C ALA A 63 12.82 21.35 0.28
N GLY A 64 13.50 22.26 0.98
CA GLY A 64 12.89 23.49 1.47
C GLY A 64 13.91 24.40 2.15
N GLN A 65 13.55 25.67 2.32
CA GLN A 65 14.38 26.61 3.07
C GLN A 65 14.22 26.37 4.57
N VAL A 66 15.33 26.36 5.31
CA VAL A 66 15.30 26.22 6.77
C VAL A 66 14.73 27.49 7.41
N LYS A 67 13.59 27.34 8.06
CA LYS A 67 12.89 28.40 8.77
C LYS A 67 13.41 28.60 10.18
N ARG A 68 13.63 27.51 10.90
CA ARG A 68 14.17 27.51 12.27
C ARG A 68 14.97 26.26 12.55
N VAL A 69 16.00 26.40 13.36
CA VAL A 69 16.76 25.29 13.96
C VAL A 69 16.47 25.34 15.47
N LEU A 70 15.88 24.27 16.00
CA LEU A 70 15.37 24.23 17.37
C LEU A 70 16.33 23.58 18.36
N VAL A 71 17.44 23.02 17.86
CA VAL A 71 18.43 22.32 18.67
C VAL A 71 19.82 22.95 18.55
N LYS A 72 20.61 22.77 19.59
CA LYS A 72 21.99 23.20 19.66
C LYS A 72 22.93 22.00 19.60
N ASP A 73 24.22 22.26 19.25
CA ASP A 73 25.24 21.23 19.34
C ASP A 73 25.35 20.70 20.79
N ASN A 74 25.55 19.40 20.92
CA ASN A 74 25.65 18.68 22.20
C ASN A 74 24.35 18.64 23.03
N GLN A 75 23.21 18.99 22.46
CA GLN A 75 21.93 18.88 23.12
C GLN A 75 21.40 17.44 23.10
N HIS A 76 20.89 16.96 24.25
CA HIS A 76 20.16 15.70 24.32
C HIS A 76 18.79 15.85 23.68
N VAL A 77 18.41 14.88 22.86
CA VAL A 77 17.11 14.81 22.18
C VAL A 77 16.49 13.43 22.38
N LYS A 78 15.16 13.40 22.37
CA LYS A 78 14.33 12.19 22.47
C LYS A 78 13.68 11.92 21.12
N PRO A 79 13.25 10.66 20.85
CA PRO A 79 12.46 10.35 19.67
C PRO A 79 11.21 11.24 19.60
N GLY A 80 10.97 11.85 18.44
CA GLY A 80 9.86 12.77 18.22
C GLY A 80 10.17 14.25 18.43
N ASP A 81 11.28 14.61 19.08
CA ASP A 81 11.69 16.02 19.24
C ASP A 81 11.93 16.65 17.87
N VAL A 82 11.38 17.85 17.67
CA VAL A 82 11.59 18.62 16.43
C VAL A 82 12.96 19.25 16.45
N LEU A 83 13.79 18.90 15.46
CA LEU A 83 15.17 19.36 15.33
C LEU A 83 15.27 20.61 14.43
N VAL A 84 14.62 20.56 13.28
CA VAL A 84 14.65 21.61 12.26
C VAL A 84 13.25 21.76 11.67
N GLU A 85 12.86 22.99 11.40
CA GLU A 85 11.64 23.33 10.68
C GLU A 85 11.99 23.96 9.33
N LEU A 86 11.42 23.43 8.27
CA LEU A 86 11.47 24.02 6.94
C LEU A 86 10.33 25.01 6.72
N ASP A 87 10.46 25.88 5.75
CA ASP A 87 9.37 26.75 5.29
C ASP A 87 8.29 25.90 4.61
N ASP A 88 7.10 25.93 5.18
CA ASP A 88 5.96 25.10 4.83
C ASP A 88 4.95 25.81 3.92
N ARG A 89 5.18 27.10 3.57
CA ARG A 89 4.20 27.93 2.84
C ARG A 89 3.81 27.34 1.50
N ASP A 90 4.78 26.94 0.69
CA ASP A 90 4.52 26.37 -0.64
C ASP A 90 3.81 25.03 -0.56
N LEU A 91 4.17 24.20 0.44
CA LEU A 91 3.54 22.89 0.67
C LEU A 91 2.11 23.04 1.21
N ASN A 92 1.83 24.05 2.04
CA ASN A 92 0.49 24.35 2.51
C ASN A 92 -0.42 24.85 1.38
N VAL A 93 0.10 25.60 0.39
CA VAL A 93 -0.66 25.95 -0.82
C VAL A 93 -1.00 24.70 -1.63
N ARG A 94 -0.07 23.78 -1.80
CA ARG A 94 -0.33 22.50 -2.47
C ARG A 94 -1.32 21.63 -1.72
N LEU A 95 -1.25 21.60 -0.39
CA LEU A 95 -2.22 20.92 0.45
C LEU A 95 -3.63 21.50 0.28
N ALA A 96 -3.76 22.83 0.28
CA ALA A 96 -5.04 23.51 0.04
C ALA A 96 -5.60 23.19 -1.37
N ALA A 97 -4.76 23.13 -2.38
CA ALA A 97 -5.15 22.71 -3.73
C ALA A 97 -5.65 21.24 -3.75
N ALA A 98 -4.94 20.32 -3.11
CA ALA A 98 -5.36 18.92 -3.01
C ALA A 98 -6.71 18.76 -2.28
N HIS A 99 -6.95 19.54 -1.23
CA HIS A 99 -8.26 19.58 -0.57
C HIS A 99 -9.39 20.05 -1.49
N ALA A 100 -9.12 21.07 -2.32
CA ALA A 100 -10.10 21.56 -3.30
C ALA A 100 -10.38 20.51 -4.40
N ASP A 101 -9.35 19.82 -4.88
CA ASP A 101 -9.48 18.73 -5.86
C ASP A 101 -10.28 17.56 -5.30
N LEU A 102 -10.06 17.19 -4.04
CA LEU A 102 -10.86 16.18 -3.34
C LEU A 102 -12.33 16.58 -3.24
N ALA A 103 -12.60 17.85 -2.89
CA ALA A 103 -13.96 18.37 -2.82
C ALA A 103 -14.66 18.32 -4.20
N ALA A 104 -13.95 18.68 -5.28
CA ALA A 104 -14.44 18.59 -6.64
C ALA A 104 -14.72 17.14 -7.07
N ALA A 105 -13.84 16.21 -6.76
CA ALA A 105 -14.02 14.79 -7.04
C ALA A 105 -15.23 14.21 -6.30
N LYS A 106 -15.42 14.56 -5.01
CA LYS A 106 -16.62 14.19 -4.23
C LYS A 106 -17.91 14.71 -4.84
N ALA A 107 -17.92 15.97 -5.26
CA ALA A 107 -19.07 16.58 -5.94
C ALA A 107 -19.38 15.88 -7.28
N THR A 108 -18.35 15.51 -8.04
CA THR A 108 -18.50 14.79 -9.31
C THR A 108 -19.10 13.41 -9.08
N LEU A 109 -18.62 12.66 -8.08
CA LEU A 109 -19.17 11.35 -7.71
C LEU A 109 -20.64 11.47 -7.31
N HIS A 110 -20.98 12.44 -6.45
CA HIS A 110 -22.37 12.68 -6.04
C HIS A 110 -23.27 13.00 -7.22
N SER A 111 -22.81 13.84 -8.17
CA SER A 111 -23.53 14.16 -9.41
C SER A 111 -23.78 12.91 -10.26
N SER A 112 -22.74 12.07 -10.46
CA SER A 112 -22.87 10.81 -11.22
C SER A 112 -23.83 9.82 -10.55
N GLN A 113 -23.81 9.69 -9.23
CA GLN A 113 -24.75 8.86 -8.46
C GLN A 113 -26.18 9.35 -8.60
N THR A 114 -26.40 10.68 -8.55
CA THR A 114 -27.71 11.28 -8.75
C THR A 114 -28.21 11.03 -10.17
N GLN A 115 -27.35 11.18 -11.18
CA GLN A 115 -27.68 10.90 -12.57
C GLN A 115 -28.05 9.43 -12.78
N LEU A 116 -27.32 8.50 -12.16
CA LEU A 116 -27.67 7.07 -12.19
C LEU A 116 -29.07 6.82 -11.59
N ALA A 117 -29.39 7.44 -10.46
CA ALA A 117 -30.71 7.30 -9.82
C ALA A 117 -31.83 7.83 -10.72
N VAL A 118 -31.61 8.97 -11.38
CA VAL A 118 -32.54 9.55 -12.37
C VAL A 118 -32.70 8.63 -13.57
N THR A 119 -31.61 8.10 -14.11
CA THR A 119 -31.63 7.16 -15.25
C THR A 119 -32.40 5.90 -14.91
N LYS A 120 -32.15 5.26 -13.76
CA LYS A 120 -32.90 4.07 -13.29
C LYS A 120 -34.40 4.37 -13.24
N LYS A 121 -34.79 5.47 -12.59
CA LYS A 121 -36.20 5.86 -12.51
C LYS A 121 -36.82 6.17 -13.86
N SER A 122 -36.11 6.79 -14.78
CA SER A 122 -36.57 7.08 -16.15
C SER A 122 -36.80 5.79 -16.94
N VAL A 123 -35.85 4.84 -16.87
CA VAL A 123 -35.98 3.53 -17.54
C VAL A 123 -37.20 2.75 -17.01
N ASP A 124 -37.33 2.66 -15.68
CA ASP A 124 -38.47 1.98 -15.05
C ASP A 124 -39.82 2.62 -15.47
N SER A 125 -39.89 3.94 -15.49
CA SER A 125 -41.07 4.69 -15.89
C SER A 125 -41.39 4.46 -17.38
N SER A 126 -40.41 4.50 -18.25
CA SER A 126 -40.61 4.28 -19.70
C SER A 126 -41.09 2.86 -19.99
N LEU A 127 -40.55 1.87 -19.31
CA LEU A 127 -40.95 0.47 -19.42
C LEU A 127 -42.40 0.27 -18.91
N ALA A 128 -42.78 0.88 -17.79
CA ALA A 128 -44.12 0.82 -17.26
C ALA A 128 -45.16 1.44 -18.22
N VAL A 129 -44.85 2.61 -18.80
CA VAL A 129 -45.69 3.28 -19.80
C VAL A 129 -45.80 2.44 -21.06
N ALA A 130 -44.71 1.88 -21.56
CA ALA A 130 -44.73 1.05 -22.76
C ALA A 130 -45.57 -0.23 -22.55
N ARG A 131 -45.43 -0.91 -21.42
CA ARG A 131 -46.24 -2.10 -21.04
C ARG A 131 -47.73 -1.76 -20.88
N GLY A 132 -48.03 -0.63 -20.25
CA GLY A 132 -49.39 -0.12 -20.15
C GLY A 132 -50.05 0.11 -21.53
N GLY A 133 -49.31 0.76 -22.44
CA GLY A 133 -49.70 0.97 -23.82
C GLY A 133 -49.92 -0.34 -24.60
N MET A 134 -49.08 -1.34 -24.39
CA MET A 134 -49.25 -2.68 -24.99
C MET A 134 -50.50 -3.39 -24.45
N ALA A 135 -50.75 -3.33 -23.15
CA ALA A 135 -51.94 -3.89 -22.55
C ALA A 135 -53.24 -3.24 -23.09
N GLN A 136 -53.23 -1.92 -23.25
CA GLN A 136 -54.31 -1.17 -23.87
C GLN A 136 -54.57 -1.62 -25.32
N ALA A 137 -53.50 -1.70 -26.15
CA ALA A 137 -53.64 -2.15 -27.55
C ALA A 137 -54.11 -3.60 -27.64
N ALA A 138 -53.66 -4.48 -26.77
CA ALA A 138 -54.14 -5.88 -26.67
C ALA A 138 -55.63 -5.95 -26.32
N SER A 139 -56.11 -5.12 -25.39
CA SER A 139 -57.53 -5.02 -25.04
C SER A 139 -58.39 -4.56 -26.24
N VAL A 140 -57.94 -3.55 -26.99
CA VAL A 140 -58.62 -3.10 -28.22
C VAL A 140 -58.64 -4.21 -29.26
N GLN A 141 -57.60 -4.99 -29.43
CA GLN A 141 -57.59 -6.14 -30.34
C GLN A 141 -58.59 -7.20 -29.90
N GLY A 142 -58.75 -7.46 -28.60
CA GLY A 142 -59.73 -8.37 -28.05
C GLY A 142 -61.17 -7.94 -28.38
N THR A 143 -61.51 -6.65 -28.18
CA THR A 143 -62.84 -6.11 -28.54
C THR A 143 -63.12 -6.15 -30.04
N THR A 144 -62.09 -5.84 -30.86
CA THR A 144 -62.22 -5.91 -32.31
C THR A 144 -62.49 -7.35 -32.79
N ARG A 145 -61.88 -8.36 -32.17
CA ARG A 145 -62.13 -9.77 -32.47
C ARG A 145 -63.60 -10.16 -32.15
N ALA A 146 -64.10 -9.75 -31.00
CA ALA A 146 -65.50 -9.98 -30.64
C ALA A 146 -66.48 -9.34 -31.62
N ASN A 147 -66.19 -8.15 -32.14
CA ASN A 147 -66.96 -7.47 -33.16
C ASN A 147 -66.97 -8.22 -34.51
N ILE A 148 -65.85 -8.87 -34.87
CA ILE A 148 -65.82 -9.75 -36.08
C ILE A 148 -66.68 -10.97 -35.87
N ASP A 149 -66.56 -11.63 -34.69
CA ASP A 149 -67.37 -12.84 -34.38
C ASP A 149 -68.85 -12.49 -34.42
N GLN A 150 -69.25 -11.32 -33.93
CA GLN A 150 -70.64 -10.82 -34.03
C GLN A 150 -71.07 -10.60 -35.49
N ALA A 151 -70.24 -9.87 -36.26
CA ALA A 151 -70.58 -9.57 -37.69
C ALA A 151 -70.69 -10.87 -38.52
N GLN A 152 -69.80 -11.86 -38.22
CA GLN A 152 -69.86 -13.19 -38.86
C GLN A 152 -71.16 -13.92 -38.53
N ALA A 153 -71.61 -13.82 -37.29
CA ALA A 153 -72.94 -14.40 -36.90
C ALA A 153 -74.11 -13.70 -37.61
N GLU A 154 -74.01 -12.35 -37.79
CA GLU A 154 -75.00 -11.59 -38.55
C GLU A 154 -75.06 -12.02 -40.02
N VAL A 155 -73.90 -12.23 -40.68
CA VAL A 155 -73.85 -12.78 -42.06
C VAL A 155 -74.52 -14.18 -42.11
N THR A 156 -74.20 -15.05 -41.18
CA THR A 156 -74.77 -16.39 -41.12
C THR A 156 -76.26 -16.37 -40.94
N ALA A 157 -76.80 -15.48 -40.10
CA ALA A 157 -78.24 -15.29 -39.89
C ALA A 157 -78.94 -14.71 -41.14
N ALA A 158 -78.32 -13.71 -41.82
CA ALA A 158 -78.88 -13.14 -43.05
C ALA A 158 -78.86 -14.16 -44.18
N ALA A 159 -77.79 -14.92 -44.37
CA ALA A 159 -77.70 -16.00 -45.35
C ALA A 159 -78.82 -17.10 -45.17
N SER A 160 -79.07 -17.46 -43.88
CA SER A 160 -80.13 -18.41 -43.56
C SER A 160 -81.56 -17.91 -43.95
N ARG A 161 -81.78 -16.60 -43.69
CA ARG A 161 -83.05 -15.95 -44.12
C ARG A 161 -83.19 -15.88 -45.65
N GLN A 162 -82.08 -15.51 -46.33
CA GLN A 162 -82.00 -15.49 -47.79
C GLN A 162 -82.32 -16.85 -48.39
N LYS A 163 -81.71 -17.92 -47.82
CA LYS A 163 -82.00 -19.29 -48.27
C LYS A 163 -83.46 -19.65 -48.10
N LEU A 164 -84.14 -19.27 -47.00
CA LEU A 164 -85.59 -19.50 -46.81
C LEU A 164 -86.40 -18.74 -47.85
N ALA A 165 -86.14 -17.44 -48.05
CA ALA A 165 -86.79 -16.59 -49.03
C ALA A 165 -86.60 -17.12 -50.48
N GLN A 166 -85.46 -17.68 -50.80
CA GLN A 166 -85.18 -18.32 -52.09
C GLN A 166 -86.04 -19.56 -52.29
N LEU A 167 -86.14 -20.44 -51.25
CA LEU A 167 -86.97 -21.64 -51.31
C LEU A 167 -88.43 -21.29 -51.45
N ASP A 168 -88.89 -20.20 -50.80
CA ASP A 168 -90.32 -19.77 -50.94
C ASP A 168 -90.59 -19.17 -52.33
N PHE A 169 -89.60 -18.39 -52.87
CA PHE A 169 -89.69 -17.90 -54.24
C PHE A 169 -89.71 -19.04 -55.25
N ASP A 170 -88.79 -20.02 -55.17
CA ASP A 170 -88.74 -21.20 -56.05
C ASP A 170 -90.04 -22.02 -56.03
N ARG A 171 -90.62 -22.18 -54.82
CA ARG A 171 -91.92 -22.90 -54.65
C ARG A 171 -93.04 -22.07 -55.27
N THR A 172 -93.18 -20.78 -55.00
CA THR A 172 -94.20 -19.90 -55.51
C THR A 172 -94.13 -19.70 -57.01
N SER A 173 -92.97 -19.63 -57.58
CA SER A 173 -92.71 -19.55 -59.03
C SER A 173 -93.27 -20.81 -59.74
N LYS A 174 -93.00 -22.03 -59.22
CA LYS A 174 -93.53 -23.27 -59.78
C LYS A 174 -95.05 -23.33 -59.68
N LEU A 175 -95.64 -22.85 -58.59
CA LEU A 175 -97.09 -22.79 -58.42
C LEU A 175 -97.76 -21.76 -59.36
N PHE A 176 -97.05 -20.62 -59.64
CA PHE A 176 -97.50 -19.62 -60.61
C PHE A 176 -97.50 -20.22 -62.04
N ASP A 177 -96.43 -20.90 -62.42
CA ASP A 177 -96.34 -21.58 -63.73
C ASP A 177 -97.50 -22.62 -63.90
N SER A 178 -97.96 -23.21 -62.79
CA SER A 178 -99.06 -24.14 -62.75
C SER A 178 -100.50 -23.46 -62.62
N ASN A 179 -100.57 -22.08 -62.68
CA ASN A 179 -101.74 -21.24 -62.51
C ASN A 179 -102.44 -21.38 -61.16
N VAL A 180 -101.75 -21.75 -60.09
CA VAL A 180 -102.38 -22.03 -58.75
C VAL A 180 -102.34 -20.72 -57.90
N VAL A 181 -101.40 -19.80 -58.16
CA VAL A 181 -101.21 -18.53 -57.39
C VAL A 181 -101.27 -17.33 -58.30
N SER A 182 -101.62 -16.12 -57.74
CA SER A 182 -101.73 -14.88 -58.47
C SER A 182 -100.32 -14.23 -58.73
N LYS A 183 -100.21 -13.39 -59.77
CA LYS A 183 -98.97 -12.63 -60.06
C LYS A 183 -98.61 -11.72 -58.89
N ALA A 184 -99.54 -11.11 -58.21
CA ALA A 184 -99.33 -10.29 -57.04
C ALA A 184 -98.61 -11.05 -55.89
N ASN A 185 -98.93 -12.37 -55.79
CA ASN A 185 -98.27 -13.23 -54.77
C ASN A 185 -96.83 -13.53 -55.17
N LEU A 186 -96.51 -13.79 -56.44
CA LEU A 186 -95.16 -13.98 -56.96
C LEU A 186 -94.31 -12.70 -56.81
N ASP A 187 -94.93 -11.52 -57.14
CA ASP A 187 -94.23 -10.25 -57.00
C ASP A 187 -93.90 -9.95 -55.51
N GLY A 188 -94.78 -10.29 -54.59
CA GLY A 188 -94.52 -10.13 -53.13
C GLY A 188 -93.43 -11.03 -52.62
N VAL A 189 -93.33 -12.31 -53.08
CA VAL A 189 -92.23 -13.20 -52.66
C VAL A 189 -90.85 -12.79 -53.33
N SER A 190 -90.95 -12.29 -54.63
CA SER A 190 -89.77 -11.76 -55.31
C SER A 190 -89.19 -10.55 -54.57
N ALA A 191 -90.04 -9.59 -54.15
CA ALA A 191 -89.58 -8.45 -53.32
C ALA A 191 -89.03 -8.89 -51.99
N SER A 192 -89.54 -9.94 -51.35
CA SER A 192 -89.00 -10.50 -50.11
C SER A 192 -87.63 -11.14 -50.31
N LEU A 193 -87.36 -11.80 -51.42
CA LEU A 193 -86.07 -12.36 -51.81
C LEU A 193 -85.09 -11.25 -52.08
N GLU A 194 -85.46 -10.19 -52.81
CA GLU A 194 -84.63 -9.03 -53.08
C GLU A 194 -84.24 -8.34 -51.77
N GLN A 195 -85.16 -8.16 -50.85
CA GLN A 195 -84.91 -7.64 -49.53
C GLN A 195 -83.93 -8.53 -48.73
N ALA A 196 -84.08 -9.85 -48.81
CA ALA A 196 -83.18 -10.82 -48.12
C ALA A 196 -81.74 -10.73 -48.72
N ASN A 197 -81.60 -10.60 -50.06
CA ASN A 197 -80.33 -10.40 -50.73
C ASN A 197 -79.62 -9.10 -50.28
N ALA A 198 -80.40 -8.01 -50.21
CA ALA A 198 -79.88 -6.74 -49.71
C ALA A 198 -79.38 -6.82 -48.26
N ASN A 199 -80.07 -7.56 -47.40
CA ASN A 199 -79.68 -7.81 -46.02
C ASN A 199 -78.36 -8.63 -45.90
N VAL A 200 -78.11 -9.61 -46.79
CA VAL A 200 -76.81 -10.33 -46.83
C VAL A 200 -75.71 -9.39 -47.22
N THR A 201 -75.90 -8.62 -48.33
CA THR A 201 -74.89 -7.64 -48.78
C THR A 201 -74.55 -6.63 -47.68
N GLN A 202 -75.56 -6.18 -46.92
CA GLN A 202 -75.33 -5.26 -45.79
C GLN A 202 -74.51 -5.92 -44.66
N ALA A 203 -74.81 -7.20 -44.31
CA ALA A 203 -74.09 -7.91 -43.28
C ALA A 203 -72.64 -8.19 -43.71
N GLU A 204 -72.42 -8.57 -44.98
CA GLU A 204 -71.07 -8.75 -45.53
C GLU A 204 -70.21 -7.44 -45.50
N ALA A 205 -70.88 -6.31 -45.85
CA ALA A 205 -70.23 -5.01 -45.77
C ALA A 205 -69.80 -4.66 -44.31
N ARG A 206 -70.62 -5.01 -43.30
CA ARG A 206 -70.29 -4.85 -41.87
C ARG A 206 -69.11 -5.74 -41.47
N LEU A 207 -69.15 -7.04 -41.92
CA LEU A 207 -68.01 -7.94 -41.65
C LEU A 207 -66.72 -7.39 -42.24
N LYS A 208 -66.72 -6.95 -43.50
CA LYS A 208 -65.52 -6.33 -44.13
C LYS A 208 -65.01 -5.09 -43.40
N SER A 209 -65.90 -4.25 -42.87
CA SER A 209 -65.56 -3.13 -42.02
C SER A 209 -64.94 -3.57 -40.71
N ALA A 210 -65.48 -4.61 -40.05
CA ALA A 210 -64.87 -5.15 -38.80
C ALA A 210 -63.50 -5.78 -39.05
N GLU A 211 -63.29 -6.47 -40.18
CA GLU A 211 -61.95 -6.99 -40.56
C GLU A 211 -60.95 -5.89 -40.85
N ALA A 212 -61.35 -4.80 -41.50
CA ALA A 212 -60.50 -3.63 -41.70
C ALA A 212 -60.07 -2.99 -40.35
N ASN A 213 -60.99 -2.87 -39.41
CA ASN A 213 -60.72 -2.42 -38.03
C ASN A 213 -59.71 -3.34 -37.29
N ARG A 214 -59.80 -4.68 -37.53
CA ARG A 214 -58.85 -5.63 -37.01
C ARG A 214 -57.43 -5.36 -37.55
N ALA A 215 -57.27 -5.13 -38.84
CA ALA A 215 -55.97 -4.81 -39.43
C ALA A 215 -55.35 -3.58 -38.77
N ASN A 216 -56.15 -2.51 -38.57
CA ASN A 216 -55.73 -1.31 -37.89
C ASN A 216 -55.32 -1.57 -36.41
N SER A 217 -56.12 -2.34 -35.67
CA SER A 217 -55.79 -2.68 -34.27
C SER A 217 -54.57 -3.56 -34.16
N SER A 218 -54.33 -4.45 -35.13
CA SER A 218 -53.11 -5.27 -35.21
C SER A 218 -51.86 -4.39 -35.43
N GLY A 219 -51.92 -3.41 -36.32
CA GLY A 219 -50.84 -2.44 -36.53
C GLY A 219 -50.55 -1.60 -35.28
N THR A 220 -51.60 -1.22 -34.52
CA THR A 220 -51.46 -0.50 -33.25
C THR A 220 -50.78 -1.37 -32.20
N LEU A 221 -51.15 -2.65 -32.09
CA LEU A 221 -50.52 -3.59 -31.14
C LEU A 221 -49.04 -3.81 -31.50
N GLU A 222 -48.71 -3.96 -32.77
CA GLU A 222 -47.32 -4.13 -33.21
C GLU A 222 -46.47 -2.89 -32.91
N SER A 223 -47.01 -1.70 -33.11
CA SER A 223 -46.37 -0.46 -32.71
C SER A 223 -46.12 -0.36 -31.21
N ALA A 224 -47.10 -0.85 -30.40
CA ALA A 224 -46.96 -0.87 -28.94
C ALA A 224 -45.90 -1.91 -28.49
N ARG A 225 -45.79 -3.06 -29.16
CA ARG A 225 -44.71 -4.05 -28.96
C ARG A 225 -43.35 -3.44 -29.26
N GLY A 226 -43.19 -2.73 -30.36
CA GLY A 226 -41.95 -2.05 -30.70
C GLY A 226 -41.51 -1.05 -29.63
N ARG A 227 -42.49 -0.33 -29.00
CA ARG A 227 -42.19 0.56 -27.87
C ARG A 227 -41.70 -0.19 -26.62
N VAL A 228 -42.25 -1.36 -26.32
CA VAL A 228 -41.76 -2.19 -25.21
C VAL A 228 -40.36 -2.67 -25.49
N LEU A 229 -40.07 -3.18 -26.69
CA LEU A 229 -38.76 -3.65 -27.09
C LEU A 229 -37.70 -2.51 -27.00
N PHE A 230 -38.09 -1.29 -27.41
CA PHE A 230 -37.23 -0.11 -27.23
C PHE A 230 -36.99 0.22 -25.76
N ALA A 231 -38.05 0.14 -24.91
CA ALA A 231 -37.91 0.40 -23.48
C ALA A 231 -37.07 -0.69 -22.76
N GLU A 232 -37.02 -1.89 -23.29
CA GLU A 232 -36.21 -3.02 -22.80
C GLU A 232 -34.68 -2.84 -23.07
N SER A 233 -34.27 -1.87 -23.92
CA SER A 233 -32.87 -1.46 -24.04
C SER A 233 -32.41 -0.49 -22.92
N GLY A 234 -33.30 -0.14 -22.00
CA GLY A 234 -33.00 0.70 -20.84
C GLY A 234 -31.84 0.23 -19.97
N PRO A 235 -31.65 -1.09 -19.72
CA PRO A 235 -30.50 -1.60 -18.97
C PRO A 235 -29.15 -1.13 -19.49
N GLU A 236 -28.96 -0.99 -20.79
CA GLU A 236 -27.72 -0.47 -21.40
C GLU A 236 -27.46 0.99 -20.99
N GLN A 237 -28.52 1.79 -20.85
CA GLN A 237 -28.41 3.16 -20.35
C GLN A 237 -28.03 3.21 -18.87
N ILE A 238 -28.52 2.26 -18.07
CA ILE A 238 -28.17 2.10 -16.66
C ILE A 238 -26.69 1.70 -16.54
N GLU A 239 -26.24 0.73 -17.32
CA GLU A 239 -24.84 0.29 -17.35
C GLU A 239 -23.88 1.42 -17.70
N ALA A 240 -24.22 2.22 -18.70
CA ALA A 240 -23.44 3.42 -19.04
C ALA A 240 -23.38 4.45 -17.91
N ALA A 241 -24.48 4.63 -17.17
CA ALA A 241 -24.50 5.50 -15.99
C ALA A 241 -23.76 4.90 -14.80
N GLU A 242 -23.76 3.58 -14.61
CA GLU A 242 -22.96 2.88 -13.60
C GLU A 242 -21.46 3.00 -13.90
N ALA A 243 -21.04 2.84 -15.14
CA ALA A 243 -19.66 3.06 -15.56
C ALA A 243 -19.21 4.51 -15.30
N ALA A 244 -20.10 5.50 -15.46
CA ALA A 244 -19.80 6.89 -15.12
C ALA A 244 -19.59 7.09 -13.58
N VAL A 245 -20.35 6.38 -12.74
CA VAL A 245 -20.16 6.37 -11.27
C VAL A 245 -18.81 5.72 -10.91
N GLU A 246 -18.47 4.60 -11.53
CA GLU A 246 -17.20 3.92 -11.31
C GLU A 246 -16.02 4.82 -11.68
N LEU A 247 -16.07 5.48 -12.82
CA LEU A 247 -15.05 6.46 -13.24
C LEU A 247 -14.91 7.62 -12.23
N ALA A 248 -16.03 8.15 -11.75
CA ALA A 248 -16.03 9.21 -10.75
C ALA A 248 -15.48 8.73 -9.39
N SER A 249 -15.75 7.48 -9.01
CA SER A 249 -15.19 6.81 -7.82
C SER A 249 -13.67 6.66 -7.92
N ALA A 250 -13.17 6.22 -9.07
CA ALA A 250 -11.74 6.12 -9.31
C ALA A 250 -11.02 7.49 -9.22
N LYS A 251 -11.65 8.55 -9.75
CA LYS A 251 -11.14 9.93 -9.60
C LYS A 251 -11.13 10.40 -8.16
N LEU A 252 -12.12 10.01 -7.35
CA LEU A 252 -12.14 10.30 -5.92
C LEU A 252 -10.95 9.65 -5.22
N THR A 253 -10.71 8.37 -5.43
CA THR A 253 -9.56 7.64 -4.85
C THR A 253 -8.22 8.28 -5.27
N GLN A 254 -8.12 8.73 -6.53
CA GLN A 254 -6.94 9.46 -7.00
C GLN A 254 -6.73 10.78 -6.24
N ALA A 255 -7.80 11.54 -6.01
CA ALA A 255 -7.74 12.81 -5.29
C ALA A 255 -7.43 12.59 -3.79
N GLU A 256 -7.92 11.51 -3.17
CA GLU A 256 -7.58 11.10 -1.80
C GLU A 256 -6.08 10.80 -1.69
N ALA A 257 -5.53 10.00 -2.59
CA ALA A 257 -4.09 9.71 -2.60
C ALA A 257 -3.23 10.97 -2.83
N ALA A 258 -3.69 11.91 -3.64
CA ALA A 258 -3.01 13.19 -3.84
C ALA A 258 -3.03 14.07 -2.58
N LEU A 259 -4.13 14.05 -1.84
CA LEU A 259 -4.25 14.73 -0.54
C LEU A 259 -3.29 14.12 0.48
N ASP A 260 -3.30 12.79 0.66
CA ASP A 260 -2.41 12.07 1.58
C ASP A 260 -0.94 12.40 1.28
N GLN A 261 -0.57 12.45 0.01
CA GLN A 261 0.80 12.84 -0.39
C GLN A 261 1.12 14.28 -0.03
N ALA A 262 0.17 15.20 -0.17
CA ALA A 262 0.36 16.61 0.19
C ALA A 262 0.48 16.78 1.71
N GLU A 263 -0.33 16.08 2.50
CA GLU A 263 -0.25 16.07 3.97
C GLU A 263 1.09 15.50 4.46
N LEU A 264 1.53 14.39 3.86
CA LEU A 264 2.82 13.78 4.16
C LEU A 264 3.98 14.74 3.87
N ASN A 265 3.95 15.44 2.74
CA ASN A 265 4.97 16.43 2.41
C ASN A 265 5.02 17.60 3.40
N VAL A 266 3.85 18.06 3.88
CA VAL A 266 3.78 19.07 4.94
C VAL A 266 4.35 18.52 6.25
N SER A 267 4.04 17.28 6.61
CA SER A 267 4.59 16.65 7.82
C SER A 267 6.11 16.57 7.80
N TYR A 268 6.71 16.34 6.65
CA TYR A 268 8.16 16.29 6.45
C TYR A 268 8.88 17.65 6.58
N THR A 269 8.14 18.75 6.66
CA THR A 269 8.74 20.06 6.98
C THR A 269 9.23 20.14 8.42
N GLN A 270 8.69 19.30 9.31
CA GLN A 270 9.16 19.15 10.69
C GLN A 270 10.11 17.95 10.76
N ILE A 271 11.40 18.22 10.73
CA ILE A 271 12.43 17.19 10.83
C ILE A 271 12.60 16.82 12.29
N LYS A 272 12.27 15.57 12.63
CA LYS A 272 12.26 15.06 14.01
C LYS A 272 13.40 14.07 14.25
N ALA A 273 13.80 13.94 15.51
CA ALA A 273 14.69 12.87 15.93
C ALA A 273 13.96 11.53 15.87
N GLU A 274 14.55 10.53 15.19
CA GLU A 274 14.03 9.17 15.15
C GLU A 274 14.48 8.34 16.35
N ILE A 275 15.64 8.69 16.91
CA ILE A 275 16.26 8.00 18.06
C ILE A 275 16.62 8.99 19.16
N ALA A 276 16.74 8.49 20.40
CA ALA A 276 17.30 9.25 21.49
C ALA A 276 18.83 9.37 21.33
N GLY A 277 19.38 10.51 21.70
CA GLY A 277 20.83 10.70 21.61
C GLY A 277 21.27 12.14 21.82
N VAL A 278 22.50 12.41 21.46
CA VAL A 278 23.09 13.75 21.51
C VAL A 278 23.29 14.26 20.09
N VAL A 279 22.80 15.48 19.85
CA VAL A 279 23.01 16.17 18.57
C VAL A 279 24.49 16.44 18.39
N SER A 280 25.03 15.99 17.27
CA SER A 280 26.42 16.17 16.91
C SER A 280 26.52 16.68 15.47
N ARG A 281 27.57 17.46 15.19
CA ARG A 281 27.87 17.93 13.84
C ARG A 281 26.66 18.59 13.13
N ARG A 282 26.10 19.62 13.74
CA ARG A 282 25.09 20.46 13.11
C ARG A 282 25.70 21.24 11.96
N SER A 283 25.29 20.98 10.73
CA SER A 283 25.79 21.65 9.51
C SER A 283 24.74 22.56 8.86
N VAL A 284 23.58 22.72 9.51
CA VAL A 284 22.44 23.48 9.00
C VAL A 284 22.32 24.84 9.69
N GLU A 285 22.03 25.88 8.89
CA GLU A 285 21.77 27.24 9.36
C GLU A 285 20.42 27.76 8.85
N VAL A 286 19.83 28.69 9.61
CA VAL A 286 18.56 29.34 9.22
C VAL A 286 18.74 30.09 7.90
N GLY A 287 17.79 29.93 6.98
CA GLY A 287 17.82 30.51 5.64
C GLY A 287 18.51 29.65 4.57
N GLN A 288 19.21 28.58 4.97
CA GLN A 288 19.86 27.65 4.05
C GLN A 288 18.80 26.79 3.33
N MET A 289 19.11 26.40 2.08
CA MET A 289 18.32 25.40 1.37
C MET A 289 18.72 23.99 1.82
N ALA A 290 17.77 23.24 2.34
CA ALA A 290 17.90 21.84 2.70
C ALA A 290 17.45 20.93 1.55
N SER A 291 18.16 19.83 1.34
CA SER A 291 17.81 18.82 0.33
C SER A 291 17.98 17.40 0.88
N PRO A 292 17.22 16.40 0.38
CA PRO A 292 17.29 15.01 0.86
C PRO A 292 18.68 14.36 0.77
N GLU A 293 19.51 14.83 -0.12
CA GLU A 293 20.85 14.25 -0.36
C GLU A 293 21.90 14.69 0.68
N LYS A 294 21.59 15.73 1.48
CA LYS A 294 22.55 16.33 2.39
C LYS A 294 22.06 16.26 3.83
N PRO A 295 22.76 15.51 4.71
CA PRO A 295 22.39 15.46 6.12
C PRO A 295 22.58 16.84 6.78
N LEU A 296 21.65 17.22 7.63
CA LEU A 296 21.62 18.49 8.34
C LEU A 296 22.37 18.43 9.66
N LEU A 297 22.31 17.30 10.34
CA LEU A 297 22.97 17.02 11.61
C LEU A 297 23.09 15.51 11.83
N ALA A 298 23.82 15.12 12.84
CA ALA A 298 23.92 13.74 13.30
C ALA A 298 23.38 13.63 14.74
N VAL A 299 22.70 12.53 15.05
CA VAL A 299 22.31 12.16 16.41
C VAL A 299 23.06 10.89 16.79
N VAL A 300 23.75 10.94 17.91
CA VAL A 300 24.58 9.84 18.44
C VAL A 300 23.90 9.29 19.68
N PRO A 301 23.39 8.04 19.66
CA PRO A 301 22.90 7.37 20.85
C PRO A 301 24.11 7.02 21.74
N LEU A 302 24.04 7.37 23.02
CA LEU A 302 25.13 7.11 23.96
C LEU A 302 25.01 5.77 24.71
N ASP A 303 23.88 5.12 24.53
CA ASP A 303 23.51 3.84 25.16
C ASP A 303 23.80 2.62 24.25
N ASP A 304 24.11 2.85 22.98
CA ASP A 304 24.43 1.79 22.01
C ASP A 304 25.86 1.97 21.48
N THR A 305 26.81 1.69 22.38
CA THR A 305 28.25 1.77 22.09
C THR A 305 28.94 0.45 22.39
N TRP A 306 29.99 0.16 21.64
CA TRP A 306 30.85 -1.01 21.78
C TRP A 306 32.30 -0.63 21.60
N VAL A 307 33.21 -1.54 21.88
CA VAL A 307 34.65 -1.34 21.64
C VAL A 307 35.11 -2.19 20.47
N VAL A 308 35.77 -1.58 19.52
CA VAL A 308 36.56 -2.26 18.49
C VAL A 308 38.01 -2.30 18.93
N ALA A 309 38.49 -3.48 19.29
CA ALA A 309 39.83 -3.71 19.79
C ALA A 309 40.66 -4.48 18.75
N ASN A 310 41.74 -3.90 18.29
CA ASN A 310 42.62 -4.48 17.28
C ASN A 310 43.71 -5.33 17.94
N PHE A 311 43.50 -6.64 17.98
CA PHE A 311 44.48 -7.60 18.51
C PHE A 311 45.45 -8.06 17.40
N LYS A 312 46.69 -8.39 17.79
CA LYS A 312 47.65 -8.99 16.87
C LYS A 312 47.23 -10.42 16.47
N GLU A 313 47.65 -10.89 15.31
CA GLU A 313 47.31 -12.21 14.77
C GLU A 313 47.70 -13.37 15.69
N ASP A 314 48.74 -13.21 16.50
CA ASP A 314 49.20 -14.21 17.46
C ASP A 314 48.32 -14.26 18.73
N GLN A 315 47.67 -13.18 19.10
CA GLN A 315 46.84 -13.03 20.28
C GLN A 315 45.43 -13.63 20.08
N ILE A 316 44.91 -13.65 18.86
CA ILE A 316 43.52 -14.10 18.59
C ILE A 316 43.34 -15.60 18.63
N ALA A 317 44.39 -16.40 18.62
CA ALA A 317 44.33 -17.87 18.51
C ALA A 317 43.48 -18.53 19.61
N GLN A 318 43.41 -17.94 20.79
CA GLN A 318 42.67 -18.43 21.95
C GLN A 318 41.38 -17.63 22.24
N MET A 319 41.04 -16.61 21.42
CA MET A 319 39.87 -15.76 21.59
C MET A 319 38.63 -16.43 21.03
N LYS A 320 37.54 -16.36 21.78
CA LYS A 320 36.23 -16.89 21.38
C LYS A 320 35.13 -15.91 21.79
N PRO A 321 34.03 -15.82 21.03
CA PRO A 321 32.85 -15.09 21.45
C PRO A 321 32.37 -15.55 22.84
N GLY A 322 31.92 -14.60 23.68
CA GLY A 322 31.45 -14.81 25.03
C GLY A 322 32.54 -14.73 26.11
N GLN A 323 33.83 -14.66 25.76
CA GLN A 323 34.91 -14.47 26.75
C GLN A 323 34.83 -13.09 27.39
N LEU A 324 35.14 -13.02 28.70
CA LEU A 324 35.15 -11.79 29.48
C LEU A 324 36.28 -10.87 29.03
N ALA A 325 35.97 -9.58 28.94
CA ALA A 325 36.93 -8.53 28.66
C ALA A 325 36.85 -7.44 29.73
N GLU A 326 38.03 -6.97 30.16
CA GLU A 326 38.19 -5.79 30.98
C GLU A 326 38.54 -4.63 30.05
N ILE A 327 37.76 -3.55 30.10
CA ILE A 327 37.88 -2.38 29.24
C ILE A 327 38.24 -1.20 30.14
N GLN A 328 39.33 -0.51 29.83
CA GLN A 328 39.73 0.71 30.51
C GLN A 328 39.69 1.84 29.47
N VAL A 329 38.80 2.80 29.69
CA VAL A 329 38.65 3.96 28.79
C VAL A 329 39.51 5.08 29.32
N ASP A 330 40.36 5.65 28.46
CA ASP A 330 41.36 6.66 28.87
C ASP A 330 40.72 7.94 29.44
N ALA A 331 39.52 8.29 28.96
CA ALA A 331 38.78 9.46 29.43
C ALA A 331 38.18 9.32 30.84
N PHE A 332 38.15 8.11 31.43
CA PHE A 332 37.51 7.85 32.73
C PHE A 332 38.51 7.36 33.79
N ASP A 333 39.65 7.98 33.84
CA ASP A 333 40.68 7.93 34.90
C ASP A 333 40.84 6.60 35.65
N GLY A 334 41.06 5.50 34.89
CA GLY A 334 41.33 4.17 35.42
C GLY A 334 40.11 3.34 35.79
N GLN A 335 38.91 3.79 35.52
CA GLN A 335 37.68 3.00 35.72
C GLN A 335 37.68 1.80 34.78
N LYS A 336 37.54 0.61 35.37
CA LYS A 336 37.50 -0.66 34.65
C LYS A 336 36.05 -1.05 34.39
N LEU A 337 35.69 -1.12 33.12
CA LEU A 337 34.43 -1.60 32.66
C LEU A 337 34.53 -3.09 32.34
N ARG A 338 33.43 -3.81 32.55
CA ARG A 338 33.28 -5.22 32.15
C ARG A 338 32.61 -5.27 30.80
N GLY A 339 32.99 -6.26 30.03
CA GLY A 339 32.37 -6.57 28.77
C GLY A 339 32.68 -7.99 28.35
N HIS A 340 32.26 -8.37 27.20
CA HIS A 340 32.52 -9.69 26.61
C HIS A 340 32.77 -9.57 25.11
N ILE A 341 33.55 -10.51 24.57
CA ILE A 341 33.73 -10.61 23.12
C ILE A 341 32.39 -10.96 22.49
N ASP A 342 31.91 -10.08 21.60
CA ASP A 342 30.73 -10.34 20.78
C ASP A 342 31.12 -11.12 19.52
N SER A 343 32.11 -10.64 18.79
CA SER A 343 32.56 -11.29 17.55
C SER A 343 34.00 -10.94 17.20
N LEU A 344 34.60 -11.77 16.36
CA LEU A 344 35.91 -11.52 15.74
C LEU A 344 35.69 -11.26 14.25
N ALA A 345 36.38 -10.25 13.72
CA ALA A 345 36.30 -9.93 12.31
C ALA A 345 36.82 -11.08 11.42
N GLY A 346 36.18 -11.33 10.30
CA GLY A 346 36.57 -12.37 9.34
C GLY A 346 37.84 -12.06 8.52
N GLY A 347 38.53 -10.95 8.83
CA GLY A 347 39.75 -10.56 8.15
C GLY A 347 40.49 -9.46 8.89
N THR A 348 41.75 -9.19 8.49
CA THR A 348 42.58 -8.17 9.10
C THR A 348 42.15 -6.76 8.68
N GLY A 349 42.34 -5.75 9.53
CA GLY A 349 42.04 -4.36 9.22
C GLY A 349 42.72 -3.86 7.97
N ALA A 350 43.95 -4.31 7.68
CA ALA A 350 44.70 -3.95 6.46
C ALA A 350 43.97 -4.42 5.17
N ARG A 351 43.23 -5.53 5.21
CA ARG A 351 42.50 -6.05 4.02
C ARG A 351 41.28 -5.18 3.66
N PHE A 352 40.68 -4.55 4.65
CA PHE A 352 39.48 -3.70 4.48
C PHE A 352 39.82 -2.18 4.50
N SER A 353 41.12 -1.83 4.52
CA SER A 353 41.54 -0.44 4.41
C SER A 353 41.25 0.13 3.03
N LEU A 354 40.94 1.43 2.97
CA LEU A 354 40.68 2.17 1.73
C LEU A 354 41.89 2.14 0.78
N LEU A 355 43.12 2.06 1.36
CA LEU A 355 44.41 1.91 0.65
C LEU A 355 45.09 0.67 1.23
N PRO A 356 44.82 -0.54 0.70
CA PRO A 356 45.53 -1.71 1.16
C PRO A 356 47.04 -1.56 0.87
N PRO A 357 47.94 -2.02 1.76
CA PRO A 357 49.38 -1.97 1.51
C PRO A 357 49.72 -2.81 0.27
N ASP A 358 50.21 -2.18 -0.77
CA ASP A 358 50.63 -2.84 -2.00
C ASP A 358 52.15 -3.16 -1.91
N ASN A 359 52.48 -4.44 -2.06
CA ASN A 359 53.86 -4.94 -2.09
C ASN A 359 54.37 -5.11 -3.55
N ALA A 360 54.09 -4.12 -4.40
CA ALA A 360 54.45 -4.15 -5.82
C ALA A 360 55.97 -4.27 -6.10
N SER A 361 56.83 -4.07 -5.09
CA SER A 361 58.31 -4.15 -5.23
C SER A 361 58.91 -5.56 -5.10
N GLY A 362 58.08 -6.61 -4.94
CA GLY A 362 58.55 -8.02 -4.93
C GLY A 362 59.23 -8.49 -3.64
N ASN A 363 59.41 -7.64 -2.65
CA ASN A 363 60.03 -8.00 -1.36
C ASN A 363 58.96 -8.05 -0.27
N PHE A 364 58.52 -9.27 0.10
CA PHE A 364 57.48 -9.46 1.14
C PHE A 364 58.14 -9.33 2.54
N THR A 365 57.91 -8.22 3.21
CA THR A 365 58.19 -8.11 4.63
C THR A 365 57.01 -8.53 5.45
N LYS A 366 57.14 -9.53 6.29
CA LYS A 366 56.11 -9.96 7.24
C LYS A 366 55.86 -8.85 8.26
N VAL A 367 54.73 -8.15 8.11
CA VAL A 367 54.27 -7.17 9.11
C VAL A 367 53.16 -7.83 9.93
N VAL A 368 53.21 -7.71 11.22
CA VAL A 368 52.21 -8.26 12.15
C VAL A 368 50.84 -7.64 11.80
N GLN A 369 49.93 -8.49 11.44
CA GLN A 369 48.57 -8.06 11.12
C GLN A 369 47.73 -7.93 12.38
N ARG A 370 46.75 -7.00 12.35
CA ARG A 370 45.77 -6.82 13.42
C ARG A 370 44.40 -7.23 12.96
N VAL A 371 43.68 -7.92 13.83
CA VAL A 371 42.33 -8.38 13.61
C VAL A 371 41.40 -7.64 14.55
N PRO A 372 40.39 -6.93 14.05
CA PRO A 372 39.38 -6.29 14.87
C PRO A 372 38.54 -7.30 15.64
N VAL A 373 38.42 -7.11 16.94
CA VAL A 373 37.56 -7.87 17.85
C VAL A 373 36.55 -6.91 18.42
N LEU A 374 35.26 -7.23 18.25
CA LEU A 374 34.16 -6.43 18.75
C LEU A 374 33.86 -6.88 20.18
N VAL A 375 33.94 -5.94 21.13
CA VAL A 375 33.69 -6.19 22.54
C VAL A 375 32.49 -5.35 22.98
N ARG A 376 31.44 -6.03 23.45
CA ARG A 376 30.27 -5.37 24.00
C ARG A 376 30.49 -5.04 25.47
N ILE A 377 30.11 -3.82 25.85
CA ILE A 377 30.29 -3.32 27.21
C ILE A 377 29.03 -3.65 28.02
N ASP A 378 29.20 -4.17 29.23
CA ASP A 378 28.08 -4.45 30.12
C ASP A 378 27.72 -3.19 30.93
N GLY A 379 26.45 -2.77 30.91
CA GLY A 379 25.96 -1.63 31.70
C GLY A 379 26.30 -0.24 31.15
N VAL A 380 26.31 -0.07 29.85
CA VAL A 380 26.72 1.18 29.13
C VAL A 380 25.90 2.42 29.50
N SER A 381 24.64 2.27 29.88
CA SER A 381 23.64 3.36 29.94
C SER A 381 23.96 4.49 30.93
N GLU A 382 24.83 4.29 31.90
CA GLU A 382 25.13 5.28 32.94
C GLU A 382 26.37 6.14 32.67
N LEU A 383 27.24 5.73 31.76
CA LEU A 383 28.57 6.32 31.61
C LEU A 383 28.68 7.36 30.47
N GLY A 384 27.68 7.41 29.57
CA GLY A 384 27.71 8.37 28.45
C GLY A 384 28.94 8.24 27.55
N LEU A 385 29.31 7.00 27.22
CA LEU A 385 30.49 6.70 26.40
C LEU A 385 30.28 7.30 24.99
N ARG A 386 31.31 8.02 24.52
CA ARG A 386 31.24 8.70 23.23
C ARG A 386 32.06 7.93 22.19
N PRO A 387 31.53 7.67 21.01
CA PRO A 387 32.29 7.12 19.90
C PRO A 387 33.55 7.96 19.63
N GLY A 388 34.66 7.30 19.33
CA GLY A 388 35.96 7.94 19.10
C GLY A 388 36.89 8.02 20.32
N LEU A 389 36.42 7.64 21.53
CA LEU A 389 37.31 7.58 22.69
C LEU A 389 38.23 6.36 22.61
N SER A 390 39.51 6.55 22.99
CA SER A 390 40.48 5.47 23.08
C SER A 390 40.25 4.61 24.33
N ALA A 391 40.54 3.34 24.20
CA ALA A 391 40.44 2.39 25.28
C ALA A 391 41.56 1.37 25.25
N LYS A 392 41.82 0.74 26.40
CA LYS A 392 42.64 -0.44 26.55
C LYS A 392 41.78 -1.63 26.89
N VAL A 393 41.90 -2.71 26.13
CA VAL A 393 41.11 -3.91 26.31
C VAL A 393 42.00 -5.08 26.71
N THR A 394 41.60 -5.77 27.78
CA THR A 394 42.26 -7.00 28.24
C THR A 394 41.22 -8.13 28.21
N VAL A 395 41.43 -9.13 27.37
CA VAL A 395 40.59 -10.30 27.23
C VAL A 395 41.12 -11.44 28.11
N LEU A 396 40.23 -12.10 28.83
CA LEU A 396 40.53 -13.31 29.63
C LEU A 396 40.31 -14.52 28.74
N THR A 397 41.41 -15.17 28.29
CA THR A 397 41.35 -16.31 27.33
C THR A 397 41.28 -17.67 28.00
N LYS A 398 41.16 -17.70 29.32
CA LYS A 398 40.99 -18.96 30.11
C LYS A 398 39.65 -19.00 30.82
#